data_56d9934aa4cd9fd0af5c67d35ae5ec8c
#
_entry.id   56d9934aa4cd9fd0af5c67d35ae5ec8c
#
_cell.length_a   1.000
_cell.length_b   1.000
_cell.length_c   1.000
_cell.angle_alpha   90.00
_cell.angle_beta   90.00
_cell.angle_gamma   90.00
#
_symmetry.space_group_name_H-M   'P 1'
#
loop_
_entity.id
_entity.type
_entity.pdbx_description
1 polymer ?
#
loop_
_entity_poly.entity_id
_entity_poly.type
_entity_poly.pdbx_seq_one_letter_code
_entity_poly.pdbx_strand_id
1 'polypeptide(L)'
;GHIEYGEGDETLGIFGHMDVVPAGDGWETDPYEPVIKDGKIYARGASDDKGPSMAAYYAMKIIKELGLPVSKKIRFVVGSDEESGWGDMDYYFQHEEAPDFGFSPDAEFPIINGEKGNVTIRLTFRGGNGADYKLESFKSGLRENMVPGTADAVVTAASADEAASLAASFETFIKQEAKISGNAELSDKTVTFHVVGKGAHGASPQSGINAATFLATFLNDYSFAEGAYSFINTIAEFIHEDFYGEKLGVAFEDEKMGKLTMNAGIVNFDPENPENSLVTLNFRYPKGTSAEELQAKVQATVGETVTATQGD
;
A
#
# COMPACT_ATOMS: atom_id res chain seq x y z
N GLY A 1 10.84 24.24 -1.17
CA GLY A 1 11.15 25.65 -0.85
C GLY A 1 10.62 26.07 0.50
N HIS A 2 11.05 27.25 1.01
CA HIS A 2 10.57 27.73 2.30
C HIS A 2 10.26 29.23 2.30
N ILE A 3 9.51 29.67 3.31
CA ILE A 3 9.32 31.08 3.68
C ILE A 3 9.68 31.26 5.15
N GLU A 4 10.18 32.42 5.50
CA GLU A 4 10.56 32.77 6.87
C GLU A 4 9.86 34.02 7.38
N TYR A 5 9.62 34.08 8.69
CA TYR A 5 9.14 35.23 9.40
C TYR A 5 9.72 35.30 10.82
N GLY A 6 10.00 36.51 11.26
CA GLY A 6 10.57 36.77 12.57
C GLY A 6 12.10 36.72 12.58
N GLU A 7 12.66 37.09 13.73
CA GLU A 7 14.08 37.08 14.02
C GLU A 7 14.33 36.40 15.36
N GLY A 8 15.49 35.79 15.51
CA GLY A 8 15.87 35.08 16.73
C GLY A 8 17.00 34.09 16.46
N ASP A 9 17.62 33.65 17.54
CA ASP A 9 18.74 32.69 17.49
C ASP A 9 18.27 31.27 17.24
N GLU A 10 17.01 30.96 17.51
CA GLU A 10 16.38 29.64 17.29
C GLU A 10 15.33 29.70 16.18
N THR A 11 15.24 28.64 15.41
CA THR A 11 14.28 28.48 14.30
C THR A 11 13.26 27.38 14.62
N LEU A 12 11.98 27.73 14.54
CA LEU A 12 10.86 26.78 14.52
C LEU A 12 10.57 26.38 13.06
N GLY A 13 10.77 25.13 12.74
CA GLY A 13 10.38 24.56 11.44
C GLY A 13 8.93 24.08 11.43
N ILE A 14 8.20 24.39 10.36
CA ILE A 14 6.89 23.78 10.04
C ILE A 14 7.04 23.12 8.69
N PHE A 15 6.73 21.84 8.60
CA PHE A 15 6.96 21.04 7.40
C PHE A 15 5.63 20.55 6.83
N GLY A 16 5.30 20.97 5.62
CA GLY A 16 4.17 20.47 4.85
C GLY A 16 4.61 20.02 3.47
N HIS A 17 3.73 19.36 2.72
CA HIS A 17 4.02 18.92 1.36
C HIS A 17 2.91 19.25 0.36
N MET A 18 3.26 19.27 -0.93
CA MET A 18 2.33 19.60 -2.00
C MET A 18 2.03 18.44 -2.95
N ASP A 19 2.86 17.42 -2.96
CA ASP A 19 2.63 16.20 -3.72
C ASP A 19 1.49 15.40 -3.11
N VAL A 20 0.96 14.46 -3.87
CA VAL A 20 -0.21 13.67 -3.48
C VAL A 20 -0.09 12.25 -4.04
N VAL A 21 -0.62 11.27 -3.32
CA VAL A 21 -0.82 9.92 -3.86
C VAL A 21 -1.78 9.93 -5.06
N PRO A 22 -1.72 8.93 -5.96
CA PRO A 22 -2.72 8.76 -7.02
C PRO A 22 -4.14 8.76 -6.47
N ALA A 23 -5.08 9.30 -7.24
CA ALA A 23 -6.47 9.44 -6.79
C ALA A 23 -7.11 8.11 -6.37
N GLY A 24 -6.83 7.01 -7.08
CA GLY A 24 -7.54 5.75 -6.91
C GLY A 24 -8.96 5.82 -7.48
N ASP A 25 -9.75 4.79 -7.20
CA ASP A 25 -11.12 4.67 -7.68
C ASP A 25 -12.15 5.15 -6.62
N GLY A 26 -13.41 5.28 -7.02
CA GLY A 26 -14.54 5.55 -6.12
C GLY A 26 -14.82 7.02 -5.85
N TRP A 27 -14.25 7.95 -6.61
CA TRP A 27 -14.57 9.37 -6.54
C TRP A 27 -15.93 9.69 -7.18
N GLU A 28 -16.73 10.51 -6.49
CA GLU A 28 -18.00 11.03 -7.03
C GLU A 28 -17.78 12.29 -7.90
N THR A 29 -16.62 12.94 -7.76
CA THR A 29 -16.23 14.15 -8.51
C THR A 29 -14.83 13.94 -9.08
N ASP A 30 -14.37 14.79 -9.98
CA ASP A 30 -12.96 14.77 -10.41
C ASP A 30 -12.05 15.01 -9.21
N PRO A 31 -11.15 14.07 -8.87
CA PRO A 31 -10.30 14.19 -7.71
C PRO A 31 -9.32 15.37 -7.76
N TYR A 32 -9.01 15.88 -8.94
CA TYR A 32 -8.07 17.00 -9.14
C TYR A 32 -8.76 18.34 -9.40
N GLU A 33 -10.10 18.37 -9.46
CA GLU A 33 -10.90 19.59 -9.52
C GLU A 33 -11.64 19.79 -8.18
N PRO A 34 -11.20 20.75 -7.31
CA PRO A 34 -11.77 20.89 -5.99
C PRO A 34 -13.23 21.36 -6.04
N VAL A 35 -14.08 20.63 -5.35
CA VAL A 35 -15.52 20.95 -5.20
C VAL A 35 -15.80 21.39 -3.77
N ILE A 36 -16.43 22.57 -3.61
CA ILE A 36 -16.92 23.04 -2.31
C ILE A 36 -18.39 22.71 -2.19
N LYS A 37 -18.73 21.86 -1.23
CA LYS A 37 -20.13 21.44 -0.97
C LYS A 37 -20.33 21.27 0.54
N ASP A 38 -21.42 21.80 1.07
CA ASP A 38 -21.82 21.68 2.48
C ASP A 38 -20.71 22.09 3.47
N GLY A 39 -19.95 23.15 3.13
CA GLY A 39 -18.87 23.66 3.96
C GLY A 39 -17.59 22.82 3.97
N LYS A 40 -17.48 21.85 3.07
CA LYS A 40 -16.32 20.96 2.90
C LYS A 40 -15.71 21.12 1.52
N ILE A 41 -14.40 20.87 1.43
CA ILE A 41 -13.65 20.80 0.16
C ILE A 41 -13.39 19.33 -0.15
N TYR A 42 -13.79 18.90 -1.33
CA TYR A 42 -13.58 17.55 -1.85
C TYR A 42 -12.57 17.60 -2.99
N ALA A 43 -11.37 17.09 -2.75
CA ALA A 43 -10.32 16.90 -3.76
C ALA A 43 -9.19 16.05 -3.18
N ARG A 44 -8.40 15.39 -4.03
CA ARG A 44 -7.13 14.77 -3.64
C ARG A 44 -6.17 15.86 -3.14
N GLY A 45 -5.53 15.65 -1.98
CA GLY A 45 -4.63 16.63 -1.36
C GLY A 45 -5.34 17.72 -0.53
N ALA A 46 -6.68 17.74 -0.44
CA ALA A 46 -7.38 18.75 0.36
C ALA A 46 -7.13 18.58 1.87
N SER A 47 -7.02 17.34 2.36
CA SER A 47 -6.74 17.02 3.76
C SER A 47 -5.28 16.65 3.99
N ASP A 48 -4.66 16.02 3.03
CA ASP A 48 -3.31 15.49 3.04
C ASP A 48 -2.55 16.07 1.82
N ASP A 49 -1.71 17.10 1.95
CA ASP A 49 -1.48 17.93 3.15
C ASP A 49 -1.75 19.42 2.86
N LYS A 50 -2.38 19.78 1.72
CA LYS A 50 -2.58 21.17 1.32
C LYS A 50 -3.43 21.98 2.31
N GLY A 51 -4.44 21.36 2.93
CA GLY A 51 -5.29 22.01 3.93
C GLY A 51 -4.50 22.38 5.18
N PRO A 52 -3.87 21.45 5.89
CA PRO A 52 -3.02 21.73 7.05
C PRO A 52 -1.85 22.66 6.74
N SER A 53 -1.18 22.48 5.59
CA SER A 53 -0.13 23.38 5.09
C SER A 53 -0.62 24.81 4.94
N MET A 54 -1.80 25.03 4.36
CA MET A 54 -2.40 26.35 4.25
C MET A 54 -2.81 26.93 5.60
N ALA A 55 -3.26 26.11 6.56
CA ALA A 55 -3.53 26.57 7.91
C ALA A 55 -2.27 27.10 8.59
N ALA A 56 -1.14 26.42 8.45
CA ALA A 56 0.15 26.89 8.95
C ALA A 56 0.59 28.19 8.27
N TYR A 57 0.48 28.27 6.95
CA TYR A 57 0.79 29.48 6.19
C TYR A 57 -0.05 30.68 6.65
N TYR A 58 -1.37 30.51 6.79
CA TYR A 58 -2.25 31.58 7.25
C TYR A 58 -2.00 31.98 8.70
N ALA A 59 -1.61 31.05 9.56
CA ALA A 59 -1.19 31.37 10.93
C ALA A 59 0.03 32.32 10.92
N MET A 60 1.05 32.04 10.12
CA MET A 60 2.21 32.94 9.96
C MET A 60 1.79 34.28 9.37
N LYS A 61 0.93 34.29 8.36
CA LYS A 61 0.40 35.52 7.75
C LYS A 61 -0.34 36.38 8.75
N ILE A 62 -1.19 35.82 9.58
CA ILE A 62 -1.95 36.52 10.62
C ILE A 62 -0.99 37.13 11.65
N ILE A 63 0.01 36.38 12.12
CA ILE A 63 1.04 36.90 13.05
C ILE A 63 1.73 38.13 12.44
N LYS A 64 2.12 38.04 11.18
CA LYS A 64 2.77 39.13 10.45
C LYS A 64 1.86 40.36 10.27
N GLU A 65 0.62 40.17 9.81
CA GLU A 65 -0.34 41.25 9.54
C GLU A 65 -0.78 42.00 10.81
N LEU A 66 -0.90 41.25 11.92
CA LEU A 66 -1.25 41.84 13.22
C LEU A 66 -0.02 42.44 13.95
N GLY A 67 1.18 42.26 13.43
CA GLY A 67 2.40 42.74 14.07
C GLY A 67 2.67 42.09 15.42
N LEU A 68 2.25 40.84 15.60
CA LEU A 68 2.45 40.10 16.85
C LEU A 68 3.95 39.81 17.07
N PRO A 69 4.46 40.01 18.29
CA PRO A 69 5.85 39.69 18.57
C PRO A 69 6.11 38.20 18.52
N VAL A 70 7.18 37.80 17.89
CA VAL A 70 7.71 36.44 17.89
C VAL A 70 9.14 36.46 18.47
N SER A 71 9.48 35.48 19.27
CA SER A 71 10.79 35.36 19.92
C SER A 71 11.74 34.40 19.17
N LYS A 72 11.26 33.78 18.11
CA LYS A 72 12.00 32.82 17.29
C LYS A 72 11.70 33.08 15.82
N LYS A 73 12.64 32.71 14.95
CA LYS A 73 12.38 32.62 13.53
C LYS A 73 11.42 31.49 13.24
N ILE A 74 10.39 31.70 12.44
CA ILE A 74 9.47 30.66 11.97
C ILE A 74 9.81 30.37 10.51
N ARG A 75 10.10 29.16 10.18
CA ARG A 75 10.38 28.68 8.82
C ARG A 75 9.33 27.66 8.40
N PHE A 76 8.52 27.99 7.42
CA PHE A 76 7.58 27.06 6.80
C PHE A 76 8.21 26.49 5.53
N VAL A 77 8.45 25.19 5.53
CA VAL A 77 9.04 24.42 4.44
C VAL A 77 7.93 23.64 3.74
N VAL A 78 7.90 23.69 2.41
CA VAL A 78 6.97 22.94 1.58
C VAL A 78 7.75 21.95 0.73
N GLY A 79 7.52 20.68 0.97
CA GLY A 79 8.07 19.53 0.25
C GLY A 79 7.28 19.16 -1.00
N SER A 80 7.84 18.28 -1.79
CA SER A 80 7.27 17.81 -3.05
C SER A 80 7.49 16.32 -3.32
N ASP A 81 7.94 15.55 -2.32
CA ASP A 81 8.28 14.13 -2.44
C ASP A 81 8.00 13.36 -1.12
N GLU A 82 7.06 13.83 -0.31
CA GLU A 82 6.67 13.18 0.95
C GLU A 82 6.07 11.80 0.69
N GLU A 83 5.21 11.71 -0.30
CA GLU A 83 4.42 10.52 -0.65
C GLU A 83 5.23 9.44 -1.41
N SER A 84 6.50 9.69 -1.70
CA SER A 84 7.32 8.79 -2.50
C SER A 84 8.64 8.40 -1.85
N GLY A 85 9.56 9.34 -1.65
CA GLY A 85 10.91 8.96 -1.28
C GLY A 85 11.70 9.98 -0.47
N TRP A 86 11.14 11.16 -0.17
CA TRP A 86 11.77 12.23 0.62
C TRP A 86 13.08 12.79 0.03
N GLY A 87 13.34 12.55 -1.25
CA GLY A 87 14.55 13.04 -1.91
C GLY A 87 14.67 14.56 -1.93
N ASP A 88 13.55 15.26 -1.87
CA ASP A 88 13.51 16.72 -1.73
C ASP A 88 14.01 17.22 -0.36
N MET A 89 13.70 16.50 0.72
CA MET A 89 14.20 16.83 2.06
C MET A 89 15.68 16.49 2.21
N ASP A 90 16.13 15.39 1.63
CA ASP A 90 17.56 15.07 1.57
C ASP A 90 18.35 16.16 0.85
N TYR A 91 17.83 16.64 -0.29
CA TYR A 91 18.42 17.75 -1.00
C TYR A 91 18.36 19.06 -0.20
N TYR A 92 17.21 19.35 0.43
CA TYR A 92 17.00 20.56 1.20
C TYR A 92 18.02 20.69 2.34
N PHE A 93 18.19 19.66 3.15
CA PHE A 93 19.11 19.67 4.29
C PHE A 93 20.60 19.57 3.94
N GLN A 94 20.93 19.35 2.67
CA GLN A 94 22.32 19.54 2.17
C GLN A 94 22.65 21.01 1.91
N HIS A 95 21.62 21.90 1.77
CA HIS A 95 21.79 23.30 1.38
C HIS A 95 21.30 24.29 2.43
N GLU A 96 20.44 23.84 3.32
CA GLU A 96 19.83 24.67 4.37
C GLU A 96 20.08 24.05 5.76
N GLU A 97 20.30 24.91 6.73
CA GLU A 97 20.44 24.47 8.12
C GLU A 97 19.11 23.91 8.65
N ALA A 98 19.19 22.82 9.40
CA ALA A 98 18.00 22.26 10.06
C ALA A 98 17.47 23.24 11.12
N PRO A 99 16.15 23.37 11.28
CA PRO A 99 15.57 24.10 12.40
C PRO A 99 15.94 23.47 13.75
N ASP A 100 15.95 24.27 14.81
CA ASP A 100 16.26 23.76 16.15
C ASP A 100 15.19 22.83 16.68
N PHE A 101 13.95 23.03 16.27
CA PHE A 101 12.78 22.18 16.56
C PHE A 101 11.69 22.47 15.54
N GLY A 102 10.69 21.60 15.46
CA GLY A 102 9.62 21.76 14.49
C GLY A 102 8.49 20.75 14.65
N PHE A 103 7.53 20.87 13.76
CA PHE A 103 6.43 19.92 13.62
C PHE A 103 5.95 19.86 12.16
N SER A 104 5.31 18.76 11.81
CA SER A 104 4.51 18.65 10.61
C SER A 104 3.03 18.72 10.98
N PRO A 105 2.20 19.53 10.31
CA PRO A 105 0.76 19.54 10.52
C PRO A 105 0.04 18.38 9.87
N ASP A 106 0.74 17.51 9.20
CA ASP A 106 0.28 16.37 8.43
C ASP A 106 -0.08 15.16 9.32
N ALA A 107 -0.89 15.40 10.35
CA ALA A 107 -1.29 14.36 11.28
C ALA A 107 -2.54 14.76 12.08
N GLU A 108 -3.09 13.81 12.84
CA GLU A 108 -4.23 14.03 13.72
C GLU A 108 -3.82 14.77 14.99
N PHE A 109 -4.78 15.53 15.56
CA PHE A 109 -4.62 16.18 16.87
C PHE A 109 -4.81 15.17 18.02
N PRO A 110 -4.19 15.42 19.20
CA PRO A 110 -3.44 16.65 19.54
C PRO A 110 -1.97 16.63 19.14
N ILE A 111 -1.27 15.52 19.27
CA ILE A 111 0.15 15.37 18.92
C ILE A 111 0.43 13.89 18.65
N ILE A 112 1.05 13.58 17.54
CA ILE A 112 1.66 12.30 17.27
C ILE A 112 3.16 12.43 17.53
N ASN A 113 3.67 11.68 18.50
CA ASN A 113 5.06 11.70 18.94
C ASN A 113 5.77 10.36 18.75
N GLY A 114 5.19 9.46 17.98
CA GLY A 114 5.77 8.16 17.65
C GLY A 114 5.00 7.51 16.52
N GLU A 115 5.71 6.93 15.59
CA GLU A 115 5.16 6.22 14.43
C GLU A 115 5.69 4.79 14.38
N LYS A 116 4.89 3.92 13.78
CA LYS A 116 5.34 2.56 13.45
C LYS A 116 6.39 2.61 12.35
N GLY A 117 7.35 1.70 12.42
CA GLY A 117 8.24 1.45 11.31
C GLY A 117 7.46 0.99 10.09
N ASN A 118 7.98 1.32 8.92
CA ASN A 118 7.42 0.93 7.63
C ASN A 118 8.48 0.14 6.86
N VAL A 119 8.13 -1.05 6.40
CA VAL A 119 9.01 -1.85 5.54
C VAL A 119 8.17 -2.63 4.53
N THR A 120 8.64 -2.68 3.31
CA THR A 120 8.11 -3.60 2.29
C THR A 120 9.03 -4.80 2.17
N ILE A 121 8.47 -6.01 2.31
CA ILE A 121 9.15 -7.26 2.01
C ILE A 121 8.60 -7.77 0.67
N ARG A 122 9.50 -7.96 -0.28
CA ARG A 122 9.19 -8.49 -1.60
C ARG A 122 9.43 -10.00 -1.59
N LEU A 123 8.37 -10.76 -1.89
CA LEU A 123 8.43 -12.19 -2.14
C LEU A 123 8.59 -12.40 -3.64
N THR A 124 9.65 -13.06 -4.07
CA THR A 124 9.88 -13.42 -5.47
C THR A 124 9.80 -14.93 -5.66
N PHE A 125 9.23 -15.33 -6.79
CA PHE A 125 8.91 -16.72 -7.10
C PHE A 125 9.73 -17.20 -8.30
N ARG A 126 10.32 -18.38 -8.19
CA ARG A 126 11.04 -19.00 -9.32
C ARG A 126 10.02 -19.56 -10.30
N GLY A 127 10.11 -19.14 -11.56
CA GLY A 127 9.21 -19.52 -12.61
C GLY A 127 9.22 -21.02 -12.91
N GLY A 128 8.15 -21.48 -13.48
CA GLY A 128 7.94 -22.84 -13.98
C GLY A 128 6.46 -23.01 -14.30
N ASN A 129 6.19 -23.46 -15.54
CA ASN A 129 4.84 -23.76 -15.99
C ASN A 129 4.85 -25.16 -16.61
N GLY A 130 3.91 -25.99 -16.23
CA GLY A 130 3.80 -27.34 -16.78
C GLY A 130 3.01 -28.26 -15.83
N ALA A 131 1.71 -28.08 -15.81
CA ALA A 131 0.75 -28.94 -15.12
C ALA A 131 -0.56 -28.90 -15.89
N ASP A 132 -1.65 -29.41 -15.31
CA ASP A 132 -2.98 -29.44 -15.94
C ASP A 132 -3.49 -28.04 -16.27
N TYR A 133 -3.11 -27.06 -15.42
CA TYR A 133 -3.41 -25.65 -15.62
C TYR A 133 -2.13 -24.83 -15.71
N LYS A 134 -2.13 -23.83 -16.60
CA LYS A 134 -1.04 -22.89 -16.78
C LYS A 134 -1.51 -21.49 -16.38
N LEU A 135 -0.86 -20.88 -15.40
CA LEU A 135 -1.07 -19.49 -15.04
C LEU A 135 -0.32 -18.60 -16.04
N GLU A 136 -1.03 -17.96 -16.95
CA GLU A 136 -0.45 -17.07 -17.97
C GLU A 136 -0.14 -15.69 -17.42
N SER A 137 -0.96 -15.18 -16.51
CA SER A 137 -0.73 -13.95 -15.79
C SER A 137 -1.58 -13.86 -14.53
N PHE A 138 -1.10 -13.09 -13.57
CA PHE A 138 -1.88 -12.62 -12.42
C PHE A 138 -1.48 -11.18 -12.14
N LYS A 139 -2.46 -10.27 -12.03
CA LYS A 139 -2.19 -8.84 -11.82
C LYS A 139 -3.16 -8.24 -10.82
N SER A 140 -2.62 -7.60 -9.79
CA SER A 140 -3.40 -6.89 -8.80
C SER A 140 -2.55 -5.85 -8.08
N GLY A 141 -3.14 -4.71 -7.77
CA GLY A 141 -2.51 -3.64 -7.00
C GLY A 141 -1.64 -2.69 -7.84
N LEU A 142 -1.57 -1.45 -7.37
CA LEU A 142 -0.83 -0.36 -8.02
C LEU A 142 0.28 0.20 -7.13
N ARG A 143 0.13 0.08 -5.81
CA ARG A 143 1.06 0.61 -4.81
C ARG A 143 1.15 -0.32 -3.61
N GLU A 144 2.31 -0.37 -2.99
CA GLU A 144 2.59 -1.23 -1.84
C GLU A 144 1.77 -0.85 -0.60
N ASN A 145 1.50 0.43 -0.45
CA ASN A 145 0.73 1.00 0.67
C ASN A 145 -0.78 1.08 0.43
N MET A 146 -1.31 0.33 -0.53
CA MET A 146 -2.75 0.24 -0.82
C MET A 146 -3.22 -1.22 -0.80
N VAL A 147 -4.42 -1.45 -0.30
CA VAL A 147 -5.12 -2.75 -0.46
C VAL A 147 -5.65 -2.83 -1.88
N PRO A 148 -5.31 -3.86 -2.67
CA PRO A 148 -5.84 -4.03 -4.03
C PRO A 148 -7.34 -4.28 -4.04
N GLY A 149 -8.09 -3.38 -4.68
CA GLY A 149 -9.54 -3.51 -4.85
C GLY A 149 -9.96 -4.38 -6.03
N THR A 150 -9.04 -4.70 -6.96
CA THR A 150 -9.31 -5.55 -8.13
C THR A 150 -8.17 -6.54 -8.36
N ALA A 151 -8.49 -7.68 -8.96
CA ALA A 151 -7.50 -8.67 -9.38
C ALA A 151 -7.95 -9.35 -10.68
N ASP A 152 -6.98 -9.57 -11.57
CA ASP A 152 -7.16 -10.25 -12.84
C ASP A 152 -6.18 -11.43 -12.93
N ALA A 153 -6.64 -12.57 -13.46
CA ALA A 153 -5.77 -13.68 -13.79
C ALA A 153 -6.21 -14.35 -15.10
N VAL A 154 -5.24 -14.88 -15.84
CA VAL A 154 -5.45 -15.63 -17.05
C VAL A 154 -4.90 -17.03 -16.85
N VAL A 155 -5.74 -18.04 -17.05
CA VAL A 155 -5.39 -19.46 -16.88
C VAL A 155 -5.74 -20.23 -18.15
N THR A 156 -4.80 -21.03 -18.67
CA THR A 156 -5.02 -21.97 -19.76
C THR A 156 -5.11 -23.38 -19.20
N ALA A 157 -6.20 -24.10 -19.53
CA ALA A 157 -6.43 -25.51 -19.17
C ALA A 157 -5.91 -26.45 -20.27
N ALA A 158 -5.80 -27.73 -19.99
CA ALA A 158 -5.38 -28.74 -20.94
C ALA A 158 -6.44 -28.97 -22.05
N SER A 159 -7.73 -28.76 -21.74
CA SER A 159 -8.84 -28.90 -22.69
C SER A 159 -9.88 -27.81 -22.52
N ALA A 160 -10.74 -27.63 -23.54
CA ALA A 160 -11.86 -26.69 -23.48
C ALA A 160 -12.91 -27.09 -22.43
N ASP A 161 -13.09 -28.38 -22.20
CA ASP A 161 -14.02 -28.92 -21.18
C ASP A 161 -13.52 -28.57 -19.75
N GLU A 162 -12.21 -28.72 -19.51
CA GLU A 162 -11.60 -28.32 -18.23
C GLU A 162 -11.68 -26.80 -18.02
N ALA A 163 -11.45 -26.01 -19.06
CA ALA A 163 -11.60 -24.57 -18.99
C ALA A 163 -13.06 -24.17 -18.68
N ALA A 164 -14.03 -24.81 -19.31
CA ALA A 164 -15.45 -24.57 -19.03
C ALA A 164 -15.83 -24.97 -17.59
N SER A 165 -15.29 -26.10 -17.09
CA SER A 165 -15.47 -26.53 -15.70
C SER A 165 -14.86 -25.56 -14.71
N LEU A 166 -13.66 -25.05 -14.99
CA LEU A 166 -12.96 -24.07 -14.17
C LEU A 166 -13.75 -22.74 -14.08
N ALA A 167 -14.25 -22.24 -15.21
CA ALA A 167 -15.09 -21.05 -15.26
C ALA A 167 -16.40 -21.21 -14.47
N ALA A 168 -17.09 -22.36 -14.61
CA ALA A 168 -18.32 -22.66 -13.88
C ALA A 168 -18.08 -22.78 -12.36
N SER A 169 -16.95 -23.35 -11.95
CA SER A 169 -16.56 -23.43 -10.55
C SER A 169 -16.29 -22.04 -9.96
N PHE A 170 -15.65 -21.15 -10.73
CA PHE A 170 -15.45 -19.77 -10.31
C PHE A 170 -16.76 -18.99 -10.12
N GLU A 171 -17.71 -19.15 -11.03
CA GLU A 171 -19.04 -18.55 -10.89
C GLU A 171 -19.77 -19.04 -9.61
N THR A 172 -19.53 -20.28 -9.24
CA THR A 172 -20.07 -20.85 -8.00
C THR A 172 -19.37 -20.26 -6.78
N PHE A 173 -18.05 -20.16 -6.82
CA PHE A 173 -17.24 -19.55 -5.77
C PHE A 173 -17.66 -18.08 -5.51
N ILE A 174 -17.79 -17.28 -6.56
CA ILE A 174 -18.23 -15.86 -6.45
C ILE A 174 -19.62 -15.75 -5.81
N LYS A 175 -20.54 -16.66 -6.13
CA LYS A 175 -21.90 -16.64 -5.53
C LYS A 175 -21.91 -16.99 -4.05
N GLN A 176 -20.92 -17.72 -3.58
CA GLN A 176 -20.78 -18.12 -2.16
C GLN A 176 -20.04 -17.08 -1.33
N GLU A 177 -19.21 -16.24 -1.98
CA GLU A 177 -18.40 -15.23 -1.32
C GLU A 177 -19.14 -13.87 -1.24
N ALA A 178 -19.63 -13.53 -0.03
CA ALA A 178 -20.38 -12.29 0.17
C ALA A 178 -19.52 -11.02 0.13
N LYS A 179 -18.18 -11.16 0.23
CA LYS A 179 -17.25 -10.02 0.34
C LYS A 179 -16.79 -9.48 -1.01
N ILE A 180 -16.87 -10.29 -2.05
CA ILE A 180 -16.33 -9.98 -3.37
C ILE A 180 -17.40 -10.14 -4.45
N SER A 181 -17.15 -9.56 -5.61
CA SER A 181 -17.84 -9.86 -6.85
C SER A 181 -16.83 -10.15 -7.95
N GLY A 182 -17.28 -10.68 -9.07
CA GLY A 182 -16.40 -11.00 -10.17
C GLY A 182 -17.09 -11.78 -11.27
N ASN A 183 -16.34 -12.07 -12.33
CA ASN A 183 -16.79 -12.87 -13.46
C ASN A 183 -15.60 -13.65 -14.06
N ALA A 184 -15.92 -14.69 -14.82
CA ALA A 184 -14.98 -15.45 -15.63
C ALA A 184 -15.37 -15.35 -17.10
N GLU A 185 -14.42 -15.06 -17.97
CA GLU A 185 -14.58 -15.06 -19.42
C GLU A 185 -13.88 -16.27 -20.01
N LEU A 186 -14.63 -17.13 -20.73
CA LEU A 186 -14.12 -18.32 -21.36
C LEU A 186 -13.84 -18.08 -22.85
N SER A 187 -12.64 -18.40 -23.30
CA SER A 187 -12.23 -18.40 -24.70
C SER A 187 -11.43 -19.67 -25.02
N ASP A 188 -12.05 -20.64 -25.69
CA ASP A 188 -11.49 -21.95 -25.97
C ASP A 188 -10.96 -22.63 -24.69
N LYS A 189 -9.66 -22.78 -24.54
CA LYS A 189 -8.99 -23.37 -23.37
C LYS A 189 -8.59 -22.36 -22.31
N THR A 190 -8.83 -21.08 -22.52
CA THR A 190 -8.38 -19.99 -21.65
C THR A 190 -9.53 -19.38 -20.88
N VAL A 191 -9.33 -19.19 -19.60
CA VAL A 191 -10.26 -18.48 -18.70
C VAL A 191 -9.58 -17.23 -18.17
N THR A 192 -10.25 -16.09 -18.36
CA THR A 192 -9.85 -14.82 -17.75
C THR A 192 -10.77 -14.52 -16.58
N PHE A 193 -10.17 -14.39 -15.40
CA PHE A 193 -10.87 -14.08 -14.16
C PHE A 193 -10.75 -12.61 -13.85
N HIS A 194 -11.82 -12.02 -13.36
CA HIS A 194 -11.85 -10.69 -12.79
C HIS A 194 -12.54 -10.72 -11.44
N VAL A 195 -11.87 -10.21 -10.39
CA VAL A 195 -12.40 -10.12 -9.03
C VAL A 195 -12.40 -8.67 -8.57
N VAL A 196 -13.49 -8.27 -7.93
CA VAL A 196 -13.66 -6.95 -7.33
C VAL A 196 -13.90 -7.12 -5.82
N GLY A 197 -13.03 -6.53 -5.05
CA GLY A 197 -13.10 -6.40 -3.60
C GLY A 197 -13.29 -4.93 -3.20
N LYS A 198 -12.45 -4.44 -2.27
CA LYS A 198 -12.52 -3.06 -1.78
C LYS A 198 -11.12 -2.54 -1.47
N GLY A 199 -10.72 -1.44 -2.11
CA GLY A 199 -9.49 -0.74 -1.79
C GLY A 199 -9.53 -0.09 -0.40
N ALA A 200 -8.35 0.03 0.21
CA ALA A 200 -8.14 0.75 1.48
C ALA A 200 -6.67 1.16 1.61
N HIS A 201 -6.37 2.01 2.58
CA HIS A 201 -4.99 2.35 2.91
C HIS A 201 -4.27 1.14 3.54
N GLY A 202 -3.05 0.86 3.11
CA GLY A 202 -2.28 -0.31 3.54
C GLY A 202 -1.91 -0.34 5.03
N ALA A 203 -1.93 0.80 5.72
CA ALA A 203 -1.76 0.87 7.18
C ALA A 203 -2.97 0.31 7.95
N SER A 204 -4.15 0.23 7.31
CA SER A 204 -5.39 -0.31 7.87
C SER A 204 -5.99 -1.38 6.94
N PRO A 205 -5.26 -2.47 6.66
CA PRO A 205 -5.66 -3.46 5.64
C PRO A 205 -6.99 -4.15 5.95
N GLN A 206 -7.36 -4.26 7.21
CA GLN A 206 -8.64 -4.82 7.65
C GLN A 206 -9.87 -3.99 7.23
N SER A 207 -9.66 -2.76 6.79
CA SER A 207 -10.73 -1.89 6.24
C SER A 207 -11.03 -2.14 4.77
N GLY A 208 -10.16 -2.89 4.09
CA GLY A 208 -10.29 -3.30 2.71
C GLY A 208 -10.69 -4.76 2.54
N ILE A 209 -10.85 -5.15 1.27
CA ILE A 209 -11.07 -6.53 0.83
C ILE A 209 -10.11 -6.76 -0.33
N ASN A 210 -9.02 -7.47 -0.08
CA ASN A 210 -7.96 -7.68 -1.05
C ASN A 210 -8.38 -8.71 -2.12
N ALA A 211 -8.73 -8.23 -3.30
CA ALA A 211 -9.23 -9.07 -4.39
C ALA A 211 -8.24 -10.16 -4.82
N ALA A 212 -6.92 -9.88 -4.76
CA ALA A 212 -5.89 -10.84 -5.15
C ALA A 212 -5.89 -12.08 -4.27
N THR A 213 -6.07 -11.91 -2.96
CA THR A 213 -6.01 -13.06 -2.05
C THR A 213 -7.22 -13.99 -2.20
N PHE A 214 -8.40 -13.44 -2.50
CA PHE A 214 -9.59 -14.24 -2.82
C PHE A 214 -9.42 -15.03 -4.13
N LEU A 215 -8.88 -14.38 -5.18
CA LEU A 215 -8.62 -15.06 -6.45
C LEU A 215 -7.58 -16.18 -6.28
N ALA A 216 -6.51 -15.93 -5.54
CA ALA A 216 -5.49 -16.93 -5.24
C ALA A 216 -6.07 -18.12 -4.44
N THR A 217 -6.95 -17.86 -3.46
CA THR A 217 -7.63 -18.94 -2.71
C THR A 217 -8.46 -19.83 -3.61
N PHE A 218 -9.21 -19.26 -4.56
CA PHE A 218 -9.93 -20.06 -5.56
C PHE A 218 -8.97 -20.90 -6.42
N LEU A 219 -7.89 -20.30 -6.91
CA LEU A 219 -6.95 -21.01 -7.78
C LEU A 219 -6.12 -22.07 -7.04
N ASN A 220 -5.98 -22.00 -5.72
CA ASN A 220 -5.20 -22.94 -4.93
C ASN A 220 -5.76 -24.38 -4.92
N ASP A 221 -7.03 -24.56 -5.30
CA ASP A 221 -7.66 -25.87 -5.44
C ASP A 221 -7.29 -26.60 -6.74
N TYR A 222 -6.51 -25.97 -7.62
CA TYR A 222 -6.17 -26.49 -8.94
C TYR A 222 -4.67 -26.78 -9.07
N SER A 223 -4.34 -27.72 -9.98
CA SER A 223 -2.97 -28.19 -10.20
C SER A 223 -2.19 -27.27 -11.13
N PHE A 224 -1.22 -26.53 -10.56
CA PHE A 224 -0.28 -25.68 -11.28
C PHE A 224 1.16 -26.22 -11.13
N ALA A 225 2.06 -25.83 -12.04
CA ALA A 225 3.48 -26.13 -11.91
C ALA A 225 4.13 -25.36 -10.75
N GLU A 226 5.29 -25.84 -10.31
CA GLU A 226 5.97 -25.46 -9.08
C GLU A 226 6.01 -23.93 -8.84
N GLY A 227 6.39 -23.14 -9.84
CA GLY A 227 6.48 -21.66 -9.69
C GLY A 227 5.12 -21.01 -9.50
N ALA A 228 4.15 -21.32 -10.36
CA ALA A 228 2.78 -20.82 -10.26
C ALA A 228 2.08 -21.35 -8.99
N TYR A 229 2.29 -22.64 -8.66
CA TYR A 229 1.78 -23.22 -7.41
C TYR A 229 2.34 -22.50 -6.19
N SER A 230 3.66 -22.30 -6.10
CA SER A 230 4.28 -21.60 -4.97
C SER A 230 3.73 -20.18 -4.81
N PHE A 231 3.51 -19.46 -5.91
CA PHE A 231 2.92 -18.13 -5.91
C PHE A 231 1.48 -18.16 -5.36
N ILE A 232 0.61 -18.97 -5.95
CA ILE A 232 -0.80 -19.09 -5.55
C ILE A 232 -0.91 -19.57 -4.10
N ASN A 233 -0.21 -20.64 -3.74
CA ASN A 233 -0.26 -21.24 -2.42
C ASN A 233 0.24 -20.28 -1.33
N THR A 234 1.33 -19.57 -1.57
CA THR A 234 1.85 -18.58 -0.61
C THR A 234 0.80 -17.52 -0.30
N ILE A 235 0.08 -17.03 -1.30
CA ILE A 235 -0.95 -16.01 -1.10
C ILE A 235 -2.16 -16.60 -0.35
N ALA A 236 -2.62 -17.78 -0.77
CA ALA A 236 -3.80 -18.43 -0.19
C ALA A 236 -3.58 -18.84 1.26
N GLU A 237 -2.44 -19.47 1.57
CA GLU A 237 -2.19 -20.04 2.89
C GLU A 237 -1.65 -19.03 3.90
N PHE A 238 -0.77 -18.12 3.49
CA PHE A 238 -0.07 -17.24 4.42
C PHE A 238 -0.53 -15.78 4.43
N ILE A 239 -1.30 -15.35 3.43
CA ILE A 239 -1.65 -13.94 3.28
C ILE A 239 -3.16 -13.70 3.33
N HIS A 240 -3.96 -14.62 2.76
CA HIS A 240 -5.40 -14.43 2.67
C HIS A 240 -6.05 -14.20 4.04
N GLU A 241 -6.73 -13.04 4.17
CA GLU A 241 -7.42 -12.58 5.38
C GLU A 241 -6.52 -12.51 6.65
N ASP A 242 -5.21 -12.44 6.47
CA ASP A 242 -4.27 -12.19 7.56
C ASP A 242 -3.76 -10.75 7.50
N PHE A 243 -4.32 -9.89 8.32
CA PHE A 243 -3.99 -8.46 8.39
C PHE A 243 -2.87 -8.15 9.38
N TYR A 244 -2.48 -9.13 10.20
CA TYR A 244 -1.56 -8.94 11.32
C TYR A 244 -0.33 -9.84 11.28
N GLY A 245 -0.19 -10.66 10.24
CA GLY A 245 0.96 -11.52 10.02
C GLY A 245 1.01 -12.75 10.95
N GLU A 246 -0.15 -13.22 11.42
CA GLU A 246 -0.25 -14.40 12.29
C GLU A 246 0.21 -15.66 11.57
N LYS A 247 -0.23 -15.87 10.33
CA LYS A 247 0.12 -17.02 9.49
C LYS A 247 1.59 -17.05 9.07
N LEU A 248 2.22 -15.86 8.94
CA LEU A 248 3.65 -15.72 8.66
C LEU A 248 4.53 -15.77 9.92
N GLY A 249 3.94 -15.87 11.11
CA GLY A 249 4.67 -15.90 12.36
C GLY A 249 5.35 -14.57 12.73
N VAL A 250 4.87 -13.46 12.17
CA VAL A 250 5.40 -12.11 12.40
C VAL A 250 4.50 -11.22 13.26
N ALA A 251 3.34 -11.75 13.67
CA ALA A 251 2.41 -11.00 14.52
C ALA A 251 3.12 -10.47 15.76
N PHE A 252 2.94 -9.18 16.02
CA PHE A 252 3.55 -8.48 17.14
C PHE A 252 2.66 -7.32 17.58
N GLU A 253 2.65 -7.04 18.88
CA GLU A 253 1.86 -5.95 19.47
C GLU A 253 2.67 -5.24 20.56
N ASP A 254 2.67 -3.92 20.51
CA ASP A 254 3.20 -3.04 21.57
C ASP A 254 2.02 -2.41 22.33
N GLU A 255 2.14 -2.28 23.63
CA GLU A 255 1.08 -1.75 24.50
C GLU A 255 0.59 -0.34 24.10
N LYS A 256 1.49 0.50 23.57
CA LYS A 256 1.19 1.89 23.19
C LYS A 256 0.91 2.05 21.70
N MET A 257 1.68 1.34 20.85
CA MET A 257 1.60 1.48 19.40
C MET A 257 0.63 0.49 18.76
N GLY A 258 0.14 -0.50 19.51
CA GLY A 258 -0.79 -1.52 19.01
C GLY A 258 -0.14 -2.56 18.10
N LYS A 259 -0.96 -3.24 17.32
CA LYS A 259 -0.57 -4.39 16.49
C LYS A 259 0.24 -3.98 15.26
N LEU A 260 1.19 -4.84 14.89
CA LEU A 260 1.73 -4.86 13.52
C LEU A 260 0.58 -5.04 12.52
N THR A 261 0.67 -4.38 11.36
CA THR A 261 -0.24 -4.64 10.23
C THR A 261 0.54 -5.09 9.00
N MET A 262 -0.09 -5.91 8.17
CA MET A 262 0.47 -6.48 6.95
C MET A 262 -0.51 -6.29 5.78
N ASN A 263 -0.04 -5.68 4.70
CA ASN A 263 -0.78 -5.49 3.46
C ASN A 263 -0.04 -6.13 2.27
N ALA A 264 -0.71 -6.97 1.49
CA ALA A 264 -0.23 -7.39 0.18
C ALA A 264 -0.67 -6.36 -0.86
N GLY A 265 0.23 -5.44 -1.20
CA GLY A 265 -0.12 -4.26 -2.00
C GLY A 265 0.04 -4.44 -3.51
N ILE A 266 1.05 -5.19 -3.95
CA ILE A 266 1.28 -5.56 -5.35
C ILE A 266 1.39 -7.07 -5.44
N VAL A 267 0.61 -7.65 -6.34
CA VAL A 267 0.58 -9.09 -6.60
C VAL A 267 0.66 -9.30 -8.10
N ASN A 268 1.79 -9.78 -8.58
CA ASN A 268 2.03 -9.98 -10.00
C ASN A 268 2.68 -11.33 -10.27
N PHE A 269 2.20 -12.02 -11.29
CA PHE A 269 2.83 -13.22 -11.84
C PHE A 269 2.98 -13.08 -13.34
N ASP A 270 4.22 -13.24 -13.81
CA ASP A 270 4.62 -13.15 -15.21
C ASP A 270 5.58 -14.32 -15.51
N PRO A 271 5.11 -15.40 -16.14
CA PRO A 271 5.95 -16.56 -16.42
C PRO A 271 7.03 -16.30 -17.48
N GLU A 272 6.88 -15.27 -18.31
CA GLU A 272 7.87 -14.88 -19.31
C GLU A 272 8.99 -14.04 -18.71
N ASN A 273 8.68 -13.28 -17.64
CA ASN A 273 9.65 -12.46 -16.91
C ASN A 273 9.56 -12.81 -15.40
N PRO A 274 10.21 -13.90 -14.97
CA PRO A 274 10.08 -14.40 -13.59
C PRO A 274 10.49 -13.39 -12.50
N GLU A 275 11.36 -12.43 -12.82
CA GLU A 275 11.71 -11.33 -11.92
C GLU A 275 10.54 -10.40 -11.60
N ASN A 276 9.49 -10.40 -12.44
CA ASN A 276 8.25 -9.69 -12.23
C ASN A 276 7.19 -10.54 -11.49
N SER A 277 7.50 -11.81 -11.19
CA SER A 277 6.62 -12.69 -10.40
C SER A 277 6.88 -12.44 -8.92
N LEU A 278 6.09 -11.55 -8.33
CA LEU A 278 6.30 -11.06 -6.98
C LEU A 278 5.01 -10.76 -6.22
N VAL A 279 5.12 -10.80 -4.90
CA VAL A 279 4.13 -10.24 -3.97
C VAL A 279 4.87 -9.25 -3.06
N THR A 280 4.37 -8.04 -2.91
CA THR A 280 4.90 -7.08 -1.94
C THR A 280 4.06 -7.10 -0.68
N LEU A 281 4.71 -7.32 0.46
CA LEU A 281 4.11 -7.26 1.78
C LEU A 281 4.59 -5.99 2.48
N ASN A 282 3.70 -5.00 2.61
CA ASN A 282 4.00 -3.79 3.35
C ASN A 282 3.59 -3.97 4.81
N PHE A 283 4.55 -3.76 5.71
CA PHE A 283 4.37 -3.89 7.14
C PHE A 283 4.45 -2.53 7.82
N ARG A 284 3.50 -2.27 8.73
CA ARG A 284 3.62 -1.20 9.72
C ARG A 284 3.84 -1.88 11.07
N TYR A 285 5.05 -1.75 11.62
CA TYR A 285 5.46 -2.50 12.81
C TYR A 285 5.78 -1.58 13.99
N PRO A 286 5.32 -1.93 15.21
CA PRO A 286 5.63 -1.15 16.41
C PRO A 286 7.07 -1.40 16.89
N LYS A 287 7.53 -0.61 17.84
CA LYS A 287 8.84 -0.82 18.49
C LYS A 287 8.90 -2.20 19.14
N GLY A 288 10.10 -2.82 19.15
CA GLY A 288 10.34 -4.14 19.73
C GLY A 288 10.48 -5.26 18.72
N THR A 289 10.34 -4.94 17.43
CA THR A 289 10.76 -5.77 16.29
C THR A 289 11.48 -4.90 15.26
N SER A 290 12.09 -5.50 14.25
CA SER A 290 12.81 -4.78 13.18
C SER A 290 12.48 -5.31 11.80
N ALA A 291 12.83 -4.55 10.77
CA ALA A 291 12.67 -4.96 9.38
C ALA A 291 13.40 -6.27 9.07
N GLU A 292 14.62 -6.43 9.60
CA GLU A 292 15.47 -7.61 9.45
C GLU A 292 14.84 -8.84 10.11
N GLU A 293 14.29 -8.68 11.32
CA GLU A 293 13.60 -9.77 12.02
C GLU A 293 12.33 -10.20 11.27
N LEU A 294 11.57 -9.25 10.75
CA LEU A 294 10.36 -9.52 9.95
C LEU A 294 10.74 -10.30 8.69
N GLN A 295 11.75 -9.83 7.94
CA GLN A 295 12.24 -10.50 6.74
C GLN A 295 12.70 -11.95 7.05
N ALA A 296 13.47 -12.14 8.10
CA ALA A 296 13.99 -13.46 8.47
C ALA A 296 12.86 -14.44 8.84
N LYS A 297 11.84 -13.99 9.57
CA LYS A 297 10.67 -14.80 9.94
C LYS A 297 9.82 -15.13 8.72
N VAL A 298 9.56 -14.14 7.85
CA VAL A 298 8.84 -14.36 6.59
C VAL A 298 9.58 -15.40 5.74
N GLN A 299 10.88 -15.24 5.52
CA GLN A 299 11.69 -16.19 4.76
C GLN A 299 11.64 -17.62 5.34
N ALA A 300 11.73 -17.74 6.67
CA ALA A 300 11.65 -19.05 7.33
C ALA A 300 10.29 -19.72 7.12
N THR A 301 9.20 -18.96 7.06
CA THR A 301 7.84 -19.48 6.90
C THR A 301 7.53 -19.87 5.46
N VAL A 302 7.90 -19.01 4.47
CA VAL A 302 7.59 -19.28 3.06
C VAL A 302 8.50 -20.33 2.42
N GLY A 303 9.61 -20.68 3.08
CA GLY A 303 10.52 -21.75 2.63
C GLY A 303 11.50 -21.33 1.53
N GLU A 304 12.23 -22.30 0.98
CA GLU A 304 13.34 -22.05 0.05
C GLU A 304 12.91 -21.79 -1.40
N THR A 305 11.68 -22.14 -1.76
CA THR A 305 11.13 -21.92 -3.11
C THR A 305 10.75 -20.45 -3.37
N VAL A 306 10.63 -19.67 -2.30
CA VAL A 306 10.29 -18.25 -2.32
C VAL A 306 11.43 -17.46 -1.70
N THR A 307 11.81 -16.37 -2.32
CA THR A 307 12.86 -15.48 -1.79
C THR A 307 12.22 -14.22 -1.23
N ALA A 308 12.49 -13.92 0.05
CA ALA A 308 12.03 -12.72 0.73
C ALA A 308 13.18 -11.70 0.83
N THR A 309 13.00 -10.52 0.25
CA THR A 309 13.97 -9.40 0.31
C THR A 309 13.29 -8.13 0.79
N GLN A 310 14.03 -7.24 1.44
CA GLN A 310 13.53 -5.90 1.70
C GLN A 310 13.45 -5.13 0.38
N GLY A 311 12.34 -4.40 0.16
CA GLY A 311 12.22 -3.42 -0.91
C GLY A 311 13.08 -2.19 -0.60
N ASP A 312 13.39 -1.44 -1.65
CA ASP A 312 14.12 -0.17 -1.55
C ASP A 312 13.28 0.90 -0.85
#